data_eb41b7c5a479f999e0dfd646cfd32bf6
#
_entry.id   eb41b7c5a479f999e0dfd646cfd32bf6
#
_cell.length_a   1.000
_cell.length_b   1.000
_cell.length_c   1.000
_cell.angle_alpha   90.00
_cell.angle_beta   90.00
_cell.angle_gamma   90.00
#
_symmetry.space_group_name_H-M   'P 1'
#
loop_
_entity.id
_entity.type
_entity.pdbx_description
1 polymer ?
#
loop_
_entity_poly.entity_id
_entity_poly.type
_entity_poly.pdbx_seq_one_letter_code
_entity_poly.pdbx_strand_id
1 'polypeptide(L)'
;VDKRIYVAPARFSGPRGQGGQEEGPLNGLRLVVKDLFAIKGERIGQGNPDLLASAPIERQTAPAVLALQQAGADYRARTTTDELAYSLNGTNGHFGTPQNPRAPLRLPGGSSVGSAVAVARGEAEIGLGTDTGGSIRVPSSYCGLYGLRPTHGRISMTGLKPLAPRFDTVGWMTRDLATLTQVSEVLIPETTATRLPARIILLVPEGLAAGPYQRLLGPLSRRLESLGFQCERRMLSQAFMARASEAFRILQGCEIRRTHQAWLNTPEQGPESRWPRLNPDIAARLKWCMTLSDSDEQAAEAKADTVRRWYRQQLAASHEGGETACEDGSAAAHTQAEATSEAVFVLPTTPGASPLLGASLEVMEAYRHRLMGLTALAGLNGAPQLSLPWLTDDAARLPEEAAPPPWGVSLMGLPGRDESLLALARMLED
;
A
#
# COMPACT_ATOMS: atom_id res chain seq x y z
N VAL A 1 8.41 1.95 26.09
CA VAL A 1 7.71 2.07 24.81
C VAL A 1 8.55 2.92 23.86
N ASP A 2 8.85 2.41 22.68
CA ASP A 2 9.68 3.10 21.68
C ASP A 2 8.85 4.23 21.03
N LYS A 3 9.19 5.48 21.37
CA LYS A 3 8.50 6.67 20.84
C LYS A 3 8.63 6.84 19.32
N ARG A 4 9.56 6.12 18.69
CA ARG A 4 9.70 6.12 17.23
C ARG A 4 8.60 5.26 16.57
N ILE A 5 8.00 4.35 17.34
CA ILE A 5 6.92 3.44 16.87
C ILE A 5 5.56 3.93 17.35
N TYR A 6 5.46 4.44 18.58
CA TYR A 6 4.19 4.74 19.24
C TYR A 6 4.07 6.21 19.64
N VAL A 7 2.95 6.83 19.28
CA VAL A 7 2.67 8.26 19.56
C VAL A 7 2.17 8.49 20.98
N ALA A 8 1.40 7.55 21.53
CA ALA A 8 0.82 7.62 22.86
C ALA A 8 1.16 6.37 23.66
N PRO A 9 1.00 6.40 25.01
CA PRO A 9 1.33 5.25 25.83
C PRO A 9 0.61 4.00 25.31
N ALA A 10 1.41 3.06 24.81
CA ALA A 10 0.90 1.79 24.34
C ALA A 10 0.43 0.95 25.51
N ARG A 11 -0.75 0.37 25.40
CA ARG A 11 -1.38 -0.47 26.42
C ARG A 11 -0.94 -1.93 26.25
N PHE A 12 0.37 -2.19 26.32
CA PHE A 12 0.91 -3.56 26.17
C PHE A 12 0.78 -4.41 27.44
N SER A 13 0.62 -3.78 28.60
CA SER A 13 0.44 -4.45 29.89
C SER A 13 -0.89 -4.07 30.51
N GLY A 14 -1.84 -4.95 30.38
CA GLY A 14 -3.16 -4.82 31.00
C GLY A 14 -4.01 -6.03 30.60
N PRO A 15 -5.03 -6.39 31.38
CA PRO A 15 -6.00 -7.37 30.93
C PRO A 15 -6.57 -6.89 29.59
N ARG A 16 -6.90 -7.84 28.71
CA ARG A 16 -7.65 -7.61 27.48
C ARG A 16 -8.70 -6.57 27.74
N GLY A 17 -8.77 -5.51 26.90
CA GLY A 17 -9.68 -4.40 27.14
C GLY A 17 -11.05 -4.93 27.57
N GLN A 18 -11.61 -4.32 28.61
CA GLN A 18 -12.95 -4.66 29.12
C GLN A 18 -14.03 -4.17 28.14
N GLY A 19 -14.00 -4.71 26.93
CA GLY A 19 -15.13 -4.80 26.06
C GLY A 19 -15.40 -6.28 25.97
N GLY A 20 -16.25 -6.78 26.85
CA GLY A 20 -16.80 -8.13 26.77
C GLY A 20 -17.60 -8.21 25.48
N GLN A 21 -16.93 -8.52 24.39
CA GLN A 21 -17.55 -8.77 23.11
C GLN A 21 -17.30 -10.21 22.72
N GLU A 22 -18.34 -10.75 22.12
CA GLU A 22 -18.46 -12.07 21.56
C GLU A 22 -17.18 -12.54 20.85
N GLU A 23 -16.94 -13.83 20.88
CA GLU A 23 -15.85 -14.49 20.15
C GLU A 23 -15.96 -14.17 18.66
N GLY A 24 -15.20 -13.18 18.21
CA GLY A 24 -15.13 -12.78 16.80
C GLY A 24 -13.93 -13.39 16.08
N PRO A 25 -13.89 -13.31 14.75
CA PRO A 25 -12.81 -13.91 13.94
C PRO A 25 -11.41 -13.35 14.23
N LEU A 26 -11.31 -12.16 14.84
CA LEU A 26 -10.04 -11.52 15.20
C LEU A 26 -9.73 -11.60 16.70
N ASN A 27 -10.44 -12.45 17.44
CA ASN A 27 -10.24 -12.58 18.89
C ASN A 27 -8.80 -12.98 19.22
N GLY A 28 -8.20 -12.24 20.14
CA GLY A 28 -6.82 -12.45 20.58
C GLY A 28 -5.73 -11.80 19.70
N LEU A 29 -6.10 -11.22 18.56
CA LEU A 29 -5.16 -10.49 17.69
C LEU A 29 -5.00 -9.04 18.17
N ARG A 30 -3.75 -8.62 18.35
CA ARG A 30 -3.40 -7.25 18.77
C ARG A 30 -3.40 -6.34 17.55
N LEU A 31 -4.13 -5.22 17.67
CA LEU A 31 -4.27 -4.19 16.65
C LEU A 31 -3.49 -2.93 17.03
N VAL A 32 -2.66 -2.45 16.11
CA VAL A 32 -2.06 -1.11 16.17
C VAL A 32 -2.54 -0.26 15.00
N VAL A 33 -2.73 1.03 15.23
CA VAL A 33 -3.42 1.92 14.30
C VAL A 33 -2.57 3.16 14.02
N LYS A 34 -2.34 3.44 12.76
CA LYS A 34 -1.60 4.62 12.27
C LYS A 34 -2.22 5.94 12.78
N ASP A 35 -1.38 6.92 13.08
CA ASP A 35 -1.78 8.26 13.59
C ASP A 35 -2.48 9.14 12.54
N LEU A 36 -3.44 8.56 11.84
CA LEU A 36 -4.37 9.23 10.92
C LEU A 36 -5.83 8.90 11.22
N PHE A 37 -6.10 7.89 12.03
CA PHE A 37 -7.44 7.39 12.30
C PHE A 37 -8.02 8.02 13.56
N ALA A 38 -9.28 8.44 13.51
CA ALA A 38 -10.03 8.83 14.67
C ALA A 38 -10.23 7.63 15.60
N ILE A 39 -9.93 7.82 16.88
CA ILE A 39 -10.20 6.90 17.95
C ILE A 39 -10.83 7.72 19.08
N LYS A 40 -12.05 7.36 19.50
CA LYS A 40 -12.78 8.08 20.53
C LYS A 40 -11.94 8.28 21.79
N GLY A 41 -11.82 9.53 22.21
CA GLY A 41 -11.03 9.92 23.39
C GLY A 41 -9.57 10.21 23.11
N GLU A 42 -9.08 10.04 21.87
CA GLU A 42 -7.71 10.33 21.47
C GLU A 42 -7.63 11.53 20.50
N ARG A 43 -6.42 12.02 20.23
CA ARG A 43 -6.13 13.08 19.26
C ARG A 43 -5.35 12.50 18.08
N ILE A 44 -5.48 13.10 16.90
CA ILE A 44 -4.75 12.70 15.69
C ILE A 44 -3.64 13.73 15.45
N GLY A 45 -2.39 13.29 15.46
CA GLY A 45 -1.22 14.16 15.26
C GLY A 45 -0.66 14.15 13.84
N GLN A 46 -1.02 13.20 13.01
CA GLN A 46 -0.51 13.07 11.64
C GLN A 46 1.04 13.04 11.57
N GLY A 47 1.67 12.48 12.61
CA GLY A 47 3.14 12.47 12.71
C GLY A 47 3.77 13.81 13.03
N ASN A 48 3.01 14.80 13.51
CA ASN A 48 3.49 16.13 13.86
C ASN A 48 3.05 16.54 15.27
N PRO A 49 3.95 16.95 16.18
CA PRO A 49 3.62 17.28 17.56
C PRO A 49 2.77 18.55 17.72
N ASP A 50 2.90 19.54 16.82
CA ASP A 50 2.09 20.75 16.89
C ASP A 50 0.64 20.47 16.49
N LEU A 51 0.45 19.62 15.46
CA LEU A 51 -0.87 19.14 15.07
C LEU A 51 -1.49 18.29 16.19
N LEU A 52 -0.70 17.42 16.83
CA LEU A 52 -1.18 16.61 17.96
C LEU A 52 -1.63 17.49 19.13
N ALA A 53 -0.87 18.53 19.46
CA ALA A 53 -1.17 19.43 20.56
C ALA A 53 -2.45 20.25 20.32
N SER A 54 -2.69 20.68 19.08
CA SER A 54 -3.83 21.52 18.69
C SER A 54 -5.06 20.72 18.25
N ALA A 55 -4.92 19.42 17.98
CA ALA A 55 -6.02 18.58 17.50
C ALA A 55 -7.14 18.45 18.55
N PRO A 56 -8.40 18.43 18.16
CA PRO A 56 -9.51 18.10 19.07
C PRO A 56 -9.41 16.64 19.53
N ILE A 57 -10.03 16.36 20.68
CA ILE A 57 -10.28 14.98 21.10
C ILE A 57 -11.38 14.41 20.21
N GLU A 58 -11.11 13.28 19.57
CA GLU A 58 -12.05 12.62 18.68
C GLU A 58 -13.25 12.08 19.47
N ARG A 59 -14.45 12.31 18.95
CA ARG A 59 -15.71 11.92 19.59
C ARG A 59 -16.19 10.54 19.17
N GLN A 60 -15.71 10.06 18.03
CA GLN A 60 -16.08 8.77 17.44
C GLN A 60 -14.82 8.03 16.98
N THR A 61 -14.91 6.72 16.92
CA THR A 61 -13.88 5.88 16.30
C THR A 61 -14.17 5.70 14.83
N ALA A 62 -13.15 5.76 13.98
CA ALA A 62 -13.26 5.53 12.54
C ALA A 62 -13.90 4.15 12.26
N PRO A 63 -14.84 4.04 11.31
CA PRO A 63 -15.55 2.79 11.03
C PRO A 63 -14.65 1.59 10.80
N ALA A 64 -13.53 1.76 10.09
CA ALA A 64 -12.58 0.67 9.86
C ALA A 64 -11.95 0.15 11.17
N VAL A 65 -11.60 1.03 12.11
CA VAL A 65 -11.07 0.62 13.41
C VAL A 65 -12.16 -0.04 14.25
N LEU A 66 -13.37 0.54 14.23
CA LEU A 66 -14.51 0.02 15.00
C LEU A 66 -14.89 -1.38 14.53
N ALA A 67 -14.91 -1.64 13.22
CA ALA A 67 -15.20 -2.96 12.66
C ALA A 67 -14.20 -4.03 13.14
N LEU A 68 -12.91 -3.70 13.15
CA LEU A 68 -11.88 -4.61 13.66
C LEU A 68 -12.03 -4.91 15.16
N GLN A 69 -12.35 -3.87 15.96
CA GLN A 69 -12.60 -4.04 17.40
C GLN A 69 -13.86 -4.88 17.66
N GLN A 70 -14.92 -4.66 16.89
CA GLN A 70 -16.16 -5.45 16.99
C GLN A 70 -15.96 -6.90 16.58
N ALA A 71 -15.03 -7.16 15.65
CA ALA A 71 -14.61 -8.51 15.28
C ALA A 71 -13.64 -9.17 16.28
N GLY A 72 -13.34 -8.52 17.41
CA GLY A 72 -12.54 -9.07 18.51
C GLY A 72 -11.08 -8.62 18.52
N ALA A 73 -10.61 -7.79 17.60
CA ALA A 73 -9.25 -7.29 17.62
C ALA A 73 -8.99 -6.36 18.83
N ASP A 74 -7.87 -6.60 19.50
CA ASP A 74 -7.47 -5.88 20.70
C ASP A 74 -6.62 -4.65 20.36
N TYR A 75 -7.23 -3.46 20.36
CA TYR A 75 -6.53 -2.20 20.13
C TYR A 75 -5.50 -1.91 21.21
N ARG A 76 -4.23 -1.80 20.81
CA ARG A 76 -3.09 -1.63 21.72
C ARG A 76 -2.49 -0.24 21.71
N ALA A 77 -2.37 0.38 20.55
CA ALA A 77 -1.68 1.65 20.44
C ALA A 77 -1.95 2.39 19.12
N ARG A 78 -1.77 3.71 19.19
CA ARG A 78 -1.57 4.57 18.04
C ARG A 78 -0.10 4.53 17.62
N THR A 79 0.18 4.34 16.33
CA THR A 79 1.55 4.24 15.79
C THR A 79 1.96 5.50 15.03
N THR A 80 3.25 5.77 15.02
CA THR A 80 3.84 6.88 14.26
C THR A 80 3.64 6.70 12.76
N THR A 81 3.66 7.83 12.07
CA THR A 81 3.63 7.91 10.61
C THR A 81 4.69 8.88 10.13
N ASP A 82 5.15 8.78 8.90
CA ASP A 82 5.86 9.89 8.26
C ASP A 82 4.97 11.13 8.34
N GLU A 83 5.54 12.28 8.53
CA GLU A 83 4.81 13.53 8.76
C GLU A 83 3.79 13.80 7.65
N LEU A 84 2.53 14.09 8.03
CA LEU A 84 1.37 14.23 7.15
C LEU A 84 1.11 13.02 6.23
N ALA A 85 1.71 11.87 6.53
CA ALA A 85 1.74 10.70 5.63
C ALA A 85 2.39 10.97 4.25
N TYR A 86 3.15 12.06 4.09
CA TYR A 86 3.65 12.55 2.81
C TYR A 86 5.09 12.12 2.51
N SER A 87 5.43 10.89 2.87
CA SER A 87 6.69 10.23 2.52
C SER A 87 6.50 8.72 2.43
N LEU A 88 7.47 8.01 1.84
CA LEU A 88 7.53 6.55 1.78
C LEU A 88 8.79 5.99 2.48
N ASN A 89 9.55 6.83 3.16
CA ASN A 89 10.84 6.47 3.73
C ASN A 89 10.73 5.78 5.09
N GLY A 90 9.66 6.06 5.85
CA GLY A 90 9.53 5.64 7.24
C GLY A 90 10.38 6.47 8.20
N THR A 91 10.62 7.72 7.83
CA THR A 91 11.38 8.68 8.64
C THR A 91 10.47 9.79 9.13
N ASN A 92 10.70 10.24 10.37
CA ASN A 92 10.00 11.38 10.94
C ASN A 92 10.97 12.23 11.74
N GLY A 93 11.11 13.51 11.38
CA GLY A 93 12.06 14.42 12.03
C GLY A 93 11.71 14.76 13.48
N HIS A 94 10.46 14.57 13.91
CA HIS A 94 10.01 14.84 15.27
C HIS A 94 10.13 13.62 16.19
N PHE A 95 9.83 12.43 15.67
CA PHE A 95 9.78 11.18 16.43
C PHE A 95 10.97 10.27 16.18
N GLY A 96 11.74 10.54 15.14
CA GLY A 96 12.85 9.69 14.69
C GLY A 96 12.42 8.57 13.77
N THR A 97 13.38 7.72 13.39
CA THR A 97 13.17 6.59 12.49
C THR A 97 13.12 5.30 13.30
N PRO A 98 12.01 4.54 13.27
CA PRO A 98 11.99 3.21 13.87
C PRO A 98 13.00 2.29 13.16
N GLN A 99 13.67 1.44 13.93
CA GLN A 99 14.59 0.46 13.36
C GLN A 99 13.81 -0.66 12.67
N ASN A 100 14.13 -0.90 11.41
CA ASN A 100 13.62 -2.08 10.70
C ASN A 100 14.22 -3.36 11.32
N PRO A 101 13.42 -4.25 11.92
CA PRO A 101 13.95 -5.43 12.59
C PRO A 101 14.57 -6.45 11.61
N ARG A 102 14.17 -6.42 10.34
CA ARG A 102 14.64 -7.32 9.30
C ARG A 102 15.85 -6.80 8.53
N ALA A 103 16.14 -5.49 8.65
CA ALA A 103 17.27 -4.83 8.01
C ALA A 103 17.67 -3.57 8.80
N PRO A 104 18.37 -3.71 9.95
CA PRO A 104 18.57 -2.62 10.93
C PRO A 104 19.29 -1.39 10.40
N LEU A 105 20.07 -1.52 9.34
CA LEU A 105 20.83 -0.42 8.70
C LEU A 105 20.08 0.23 7.54
N ARG A 106 18.83 -0.14 7.30
CA ARG A 106 18.04 0.29 6.15
C ARG A 106 16.75 0.97 6.58
N LEU A 107 16.19 1.77 5.69
CA LEU A 107 14.91 2.43 5.89
C LEU A 107 13.80 1.39 6.09
N PRO A 108 12.89 1.59 7.06
CA PRO A 108 11.77 0.69 7.30
C PRO A 108 10.63 0.86 6.29
N GLY A 109 10.64 1.94 5.51
CA GLY A 109 9.53 2.30 4.65
C GLY A 109 8.35 2.91 5.40
N GLY A 110 7.58 3.70 4.69
CA GLY A 110 6.45 4.47 5.21
C GLY A 110 5.36 4.69 4.16
N SER A 111 4.40 5.49 4.52
CA SER A 111 4.23 6.30 5.72
C SER A 111 3.63 5.54 6.92
N SER A 112 3.10 4.32 6.77
CA SER A 112 2.56 3.51 7.89
C SER A 112 3.69 2.81 8.67
N VAL A 113 4.78 3.53 8.94
CA VAL A 113 6.04 2.99 9.48
C VAL A 113 5.87 2.35 10.84
N GLY A 114 5.20 3.02 11.78
CA GLY A 114 5.02 2.50 13.15
C GLY A 114 4.20 1.21 13.16
N SER A 115 3.14 1.14 12.34
CA SER A 115 2.32 -0.07 12.18
C SER A 115 3.15 -1.22 11.60
N ALA A 116 3.94 -0.97 10.56
CA ALA A 116 4.79 -1.99 9.95
C ALA A 116 5.84 -2.54 10.90
N VAL A 117 6.57 -1.65 11.58
CA VAL A 117 7.64 -2.07 12.50
C VAL A 117 7.09 -2.79 13.73
N ALA A 118 5.94 -2.36 14.27
CA ALA A 118 5.28 -3.04 15.37
C ALA A 118 4.89 -4.48 15.00
N VAL A 119 4.33 -4.68 13.81
CA VAL A 119 3.98 -6.02 13.29
C VAL A 119 5.23 -6.85 13.03
N ALA A 120 6.24 -6.29 12.39
CA ALA A 120 7.49 -7.00 12.09
C ALA A 120 8.25 -7.43 13.35
N ARG A 121 8.12 -6.68 14.47
CA ARG A 121 8.66 -7.04 15.79
C ARG A 121 7.82 -8.05 16.56
N GLY A 122 6.65 -8.43 16.06
CA GLY A 122 5.73 -9.28 16.80
C GLY A 122 5.03 -8.59 17.98
N GLU A 123 5.06 -7.26 18.03
CA GLU A 123 4.37 -6.47 19.06
C GLU A 123 2.87 -6.36 18.78
N ALA A 124 2.46 -6.58 17.52
CA ALA A 124 1.07 -6.71 17.10
C ALA A 124 0.94 -7.73 15.96
N GLU A 125 -0.28 -8.24 15.75
CA GLU A 125 -0.62 -9.09 14.60
C GLU A 125 -1.13 -8.26 13.44
N ILE A 126 -1.88 -7.19 13.73
CA ILE A 126 -2.55 -6.34 12.74
C ILE A 126 -1.99 -4.91 12.82
N GLY A 127 -1.39 -4.45 11.74
CA GLY A 127 -0.97 -3.07 11.55
C GLY A 127 -1.88 -2.33 10.59
N LEU A 128 -2.84 -1.55 11.10
CA LEU A 128 -3.73 -0.75 10.28
C LEU A 128 -3.04 0.55 9.85
N GLY A 129 -3.19 0.91 8.58
CA GLY A 129 -2.63 2.12 8.01
C GLY A 129 -3.38 2.62 6.79
N THR A 130 -2.73 3.46 5.99
CA THR A 130 -3.27 4.02 4.75
C THR A 130 -2.27 3.86 3.62
N ASP A 131 -2.76 3.74 2.40
CA ASP A 131 -1.94 3.72 1.18
C ASP A 131 -2.47 4.76 0.18
N THR A 132 -1.69 5.79 -0.07
CA THR A 132 -1.92 6.77 -1.13
C THR A 132 -1.04 6.43 -2.33
N GLY A 133 0.27 6.44 -2.13
CA GLY A 133 1.28 6.18 -3.15
C GLY A 133 2.17 4.97 -2.86
N GLY A 134 1.79 4.10 -1.92
CA GLY A 134 2.58 2.93 -1.51
C GLY A 134 2.73 2.78 0.00
N SER A 135 2.00 3.56 0.80
CA SER A 135 2.23 3.66 2.26
C SER A 135 1.82 2.43 3.09
N ILE A 136 1.28 1.39 2.49
CA ILE A 136 1.15 0.03 3.02
C ILE A 136 2.17 -0.88 2.33
N ARG A 137 2.20 -0.86 1.01
CA ARG A 137 2.98 -1.78 0.17
C ARG A 137 4.49 -1.63 0.40
N VAL A 138 4.99 -0.39 0.47
CA VAL A 138 6.41 -0.10 0.65
C VAL A 138 6.93 -0.59 2.01
N PRO A 139 6.34 -0.20 3.16
CA PRO A 139 6.77 -0.72 4.45
C PRO A 139 6.57 -2.23 4.59
N SER A 140 5.54 -2.82 3.96
CA SER A 140 5.40 -4.29 3.91
C SER A 140 6.58 -4.95 3.21
N SER A 141 6.95 -4.45 2.03
CA SER A 141 8.11 -4.94 1.27
C SER A 141 9.40 -4.86 2.07
N TYR A 142 9.67 -3.73 2.72
CA TYR A 142 10.92 -3.50 3.44
C TYR A 142 11.03 -4.23 4.78
N CYS A 143 9.89 -4.48 5.42
CA CYS A 143 9.83 -5.17 6.71
C CYS A 143 9.52 -6.68 6.58
N GLY A 144 9.35 -7.20 5.35
CA GLY A 144 9.07 -8.62 5.11
C GLY A 144 7.68 -9.03 5.60
N LEU A 145 6.67 -8.22 5.30
CA LEU A 145 5.27 -8.41 5.70
C LEU A 145 4.36 -8.62 4.49
N TYR A 146 3.23 -9.26 4.73
CA TYR A 146 2.07 -9.17 3.84
C TYR A 146 1.41 -7.81 4.02
N GLY A 147 0.97 -7.19 2.92
CA GLY A 147 0.29 -5.91 2.99
C GLY A 147 -0.69 -5.71 1.85
N LEU A 148 -1.92 -5.33 2.19
CA LEU A 148 -2.96 -5.10 1.20
C LEU A 148 -3.32 -3.62 1.12
N ARG A 149 -3.17 -3.06 -0.10
CA ARG A 149 -3.89 -1.90 -0.57
C ARG A 149 -5.13 -2.40 -1.27
N PRO A 150 -6.34 -2.22 -0.72
CA PRO A 150 -7.55 -2.65 -1.40
C PRO A 150 -7.94 -1.71 -2.56
N THR A 151 -8.95 -2.11 -3.31
CA THR A 151 -9.62 -1.26 -4.29
C THR A 151 -10.02 0.07 -3.66
N HIS A 152 -9.71 1.18 -4.35
CA HIS A 152 -10.05 2.52 -3.89
C HIS A 152 -11.58 2.68 -3.71
N GLY A 153 -11.97 3.27 -2.58
CA GLY A 153 -13.38 3.52 -2.25
C GLY A 153 -14.11 2.30 -1.67
N ARG A 154 -13.49 1.13 -1.58
CA ARG A 154 -14.13 -0.08 -1.06
C ARG A 154 -14.25 -0.09 0.47
N ILE A 155 -13.35 0.61 1.14
CA ILE A 155 -13.40 0.83 2.59
C ILE A 155 -13.60 2.31 2.87
N SER A 156 -14.51 2.63 3.80
CA SER A 156 -14.79 4.02 4.16
C SER A 156 -13.58 4.73 4.74
N MET A 157 -13.30 5.93 4.23
CA MET A 157 -12.29 6.85 4.75
C MET A 157 -12.82 7.79 5.85
N THR A 158 -14.05 7.59 6.32
CA THR A 158 -14.65 8.39 7.39
C THR A 158 -13.83 8.29 8.68
N GLY A 159 -13.57 9.43 9.30
CA GLY A 159 -12.76 9.50 10.51
C GLY A 159 -11.26 9.39 10.29
N LEU A 160 -10.78 9.58 9.06
CA LEU A 160 -9.36 9.63 8.74
C LEU A 160 -8.94 11.05 8.34
N LYS A 161 -7.72 11.43 8.71
CA LYS A 161 -7.07 12.63 8.15
C LYS A 161 -6.57 12.28 6.75
N PRO A 162 -7.07 12.98 5.71
CA PRO A 162 -6.68 12.68 4.33
C PRO A 162 -5.30 13.25 3.99
N LEU A 163 -4.62 12.60 3.03
CA LEU A 163 -3.50 13.17 2.32
C LEU A 163 -3.92 13.61 0.91
N ALA A 164 -4.44 12.68 0.11
CA ALA A 164 -4.94 12.90 -1.23
C ALA A 164 -6.15 11.98 -1.47
N PRO A 165 -7.39 12.44 -1.18
CA PRO A 165 -8.60 11.63 -1.16
C PRO A 165 -8.84 10.80 -2.43
N ARG A 166 -8.40 11.30 -3.56
CA ARG A 166 -8.48 10.61 -4.85
C ARG A 166 -7.70 9.28 -4.88
N PHE A 167 -6.71 9.13 -4.01
CA PHE A 167 -5.79 7.98 -4.00
C PHE A 167 -5.75 7.24 -2.67
N ASP A 168 -6.22 7.89 -1.61
CA ASP A 168 -6.16 7.35 -0.25
C ASP A 168 -7.01 6.10 -0.11
N THR A 169 -6.45 5.06 0.50
CA THR A 169 -7.18 3.86 0.92
C THR A 169 -6.79 3.48 2.35
N VAL A 170 -7.72 2.91 3.09
CA VAL A 170 -7.36 2.10 4.27
C VAL A 170 -6.63 0.86 3.76
N GLY A 171 -5.59 0.43 4.48
CA GLY A 171 -4.88 -0.81 4.20
C GLY A 171 -4.26 -1.37 5.47
N TRP A 172 -3.78 -2.60 5.43
CA TRP A 172 -3.23 -3.28 6.60
C TRP A 172 -2.06 -4.18 6.25
N MET A 173 -1.31 -4.53 7.28
CA MET A 173 -0.10 -5.35 7.21
C MET A 173 -0.14 -6.41 8.30
N THR A 174 0.32 -7.63 7.98
CA THR A 174 0.41 -8.76 8.89
C THR A 174 1.68 -9.58 8.61
N ARG A 175 2.05 -10.48 9.54
CA ARG A 175 3.18 -11.40 9.32
C ARG A 175 2.83 -12.63 8.50
N ASP A 176 1.56 -12.97 8.40
CA ASP A 176 1.06 -14.14 7.69
C ASP A 176 -0.19 -13.82 6.86
N LEU A 177 -0.41 -14.59 5.82
CA LEU A 177 -1.52 -14.41 4.89
C LEU A 177 -2.88 -14.76 5.50
N ALA A 178 -2.90 -15.70 6.45
CA ALA A 178 -4.14 -16.11 7.11
C ALA A 178 -4.73 -14.94 7.91
N THR A 179 -3.93 -14.28 8.75
CA THR A 179 -4.33 -13.08 9.48
C THR A 179 -4.71 -11.94 8.52
N LEU A 180 -3.94 -11.74 7.42
CA LEU A 180 -4.27 -10.72 6.42
C LEU A 180 -5.67 -10.95 5.83
N THR A 181 -5.99 -12.20 5.54
CA THR A 181 -7.29 -12.58 4.97
C THR A 181 -8.43 -12.41 5.96
N GLN A 182 -8.25 -12.82 7.21
CA GLN A 182 -9.26 -12.62 8.27
C GLN A 182 -9.60 -11.12 8.43
N VAL A 183 -8.60 -10.26 8.39
CA VAL A 183 -8.81 -8.80 8.41
C VAL A 183 -9.56 -8.32 7.17
N SER A 184 -9.24 -8.91 6.00
CA SER A 184 -9.94 -8.58 4.75
C SER A 184 -11.43 -8.91 4.82
N GLU A 185 -11.79 -10.06 5.36
CA GLU A 185 -13.17 -10.53 5.53
C GLU A 185 -13.99 -9.60 6.45
N VAL A 186 -13.34 -8.94 7.40
CA VAL A 186 -13.98 -7.95 8.29
C VAL A 186 -14.13 -6.58 7.64
N LEU A 187 -13.10 -6.11 6.93
CA LEU A 187 -13.07 -4.76 6.37
C LEU A 187 -13.72 -4.66 4.99
N ILE A 188 -13.85 -5.79 4.29
CA ILE A 188 -14.46 -5.88 2.97
C ILE A 188 -15.62 -6.90 3.04
N PRO A 189 -16.73 -6.55 3.70
CA PRO A 189 -17.81 -7.51 3.97
C PRO A 189 -18.61 -7.91 2.73
N GLU A 190 -18.67 -7.04 1.73
CA GLU A 190 -19.33 -7.35 0.46
C GLU A 190 -18.35 -8.10 -0.46
N THR A 191 -18.38 -9.42 -0.38
CA THR A 191 -17.56 -10.27 -1.23
C THR A 191 -18.15 -10.32 -2.63
N THR A 192 -17.36 -9.91 -3.62
CA THR A 192 -17.63 -10.30 -5.01
C THR A 192 -17.26 -11.77 -5.18
N ALA A 193 -17.94 -12.49 -6.08
CA ALA A 193 -17.59 -13.87 -6.35
C ALA A 193 -16.08 -13.97 -6.66
N THR A 194 -15.36 -14.78 -5.89
CA THR A 194 -13.94 -15.02 -6.11
C THR A 194 -13.76 -15.71 -7.46
N ARG A 195 -13.12 -15.02 -8.39
CA ARG A 195 -12.74 -15.57 -9.69
C ARG A 195 -11.23 -15.54 -9.80
N LEU A 196 -10.63 -16.71 -9.96
CA LEU A 196 -9.20 -16.78 -10.23
C LEU A 196 -8.92 -16.22 -11.63
N PRO A 197 -7.78 -15.55 -11.83
CA PRO A 197 -7.39 -15.05 -13.14
C PRO A 197 -7.10 -16.24 -14.06
N ALA A 198 -7.39 -16.10 -15.36
CA ALA A 198 -6.98 -17.11 -16.35
C ALA A 198 -5.49 -16.94 -16.71
N ARG A 199 -4.98 -15.72 -16.66
CA ARG A 199 -3.61 -15.36 -17.08
C ARG A 199 -2.88 -14.58 -16.00
N ILE A 200 -1.57 -14.78 -15.95
CA ILE A 200 -0.65 -14.02 -15.11
C ILE A 200 0.34 -13.27 -16.00
N ILE A 201 0.42 -11.96 -15.81
CA ILE A 201 1.37 -11.12 -16.54
C ILE A 201 2.49 -10.74 -15.61
N LEU A 202 3.66 -11.33 -15.81
CA LEU A 202 4.88 -11.01 -15.08
C LEU A 202 5.48 -9.71 -15.62
N LEU A 203 5.26 -8.60 -14.92
CA LEU A 203 5.83 -7.31 -15.32
C LEU A 203 7.31 -7.26 -14.94
N VAL A 204 8.15 -7.00 -15.91
CA VAL A 204 9.60 -6.87 -15.76
C VAL A 204 10.00 -5.40 -15.95
N PRO A 205 10.21 -4.64 -14.87
CA PRO A 205 10.65 -3.26 -14.99
C PRO A 205 12.03 -3.19 -15.67
N GLU A 206 12.17 -2.32 -16.65
CA GLU A 206 13.45 -2.03 -17.26
C GLU A 206 14.46 -1.55 -16.21
N GLY A 207 15.66 -2.07 -16.22
CA GLY A 207 16.68 -1.85 -15.19
C GLY A 207 16.64 -2.84 -14.01
N LEU A 208 15.58 -3.66 -13.88
CA LEU A 208 15.54 -4.78 -12.93
C LEU A 208 15.66 -6.15 -13.62
N ALA A 209 15.73 -6.16 -14.94
CA ALA A 209 15.77 -7.38 -15.75
C ALA A 209 17.02 -8.27 -15.51
N ALA A 210 18.08 -7.73 -14.92
CA ALA A 210 19.32 -8.47 -14.63
C ALA A 210 19.59 -8.69 -13.13
N GLY A 211 18.71 -8.23 -12.26
CA GLY A 211 18.88 -8.25 -10.80
C GLY A 211 18.26 -9.46 -10.10
N PRO A 212 18.14 -9.40 -8.76
CA PRO A 212 17.48 -10.42 -7.95
C PRO A 212 16.07 -10.76 -8.42
N TYR A 213 15.31 -9.77 -8.90
CA TYR A 213 13.97 -9.99 -9.43
C TYR A 213 13.95 -10.95 -10.63
N GLN A 214 14.93 -10.85 -11.52
CA GLN A 214 15.04 -11.77 -12.66
C GLN A 214 15.26 -13.23 -12.21
N ARG A 215 16.07 -13.44 -11.16
CA ARG A 215 16.28 -14.79 -10.60
C ARG A 215 15.00 -15.39 -10.01
N LEU A 216 14.13 -14.53 -9.49
CA LEU A 216 12.85 -14.89 -8.92
C LEU A 216 11.81 -15.28 -9.98
N LEU A 217 11.80 -14.59 -11.13
CA LEU A 217 10.78 -14.77 -12.16
C LEU A 217 10.68 -16.21 -12.68
N GLY A 218 11.80 -16.90 -12.80
CA GLY A 218 11.83 -18.29 -13.29
C GLY A 218 11.12 -19.26 -12.35
N PRO A 219 11.51 -19.36 -11.08
CA PRO A 219 10.82 -20.18 -10.07
C PRO A 219 9.34 -19.80 -9.93
N LEU A 220 9.02 -18.51 -9.86
CA LEU A 220 7.65 -18.03 -9.73
C LEU A 220 6.78 -18.38 -10.94
N SER A 221 7.30 -18.23 -12.17
CA SER A 221 6.59 -18.64 -13.38
C SER A 221 6.27 -20.15 -13.36
N ARG A 222 7.28 -20.98 -13.03
CA ARG A 222 7.05 -22.44 -12.94
C ARG A 222 6.04 -22.82 -11.88
N ARG A 223 6.06 -22.14 -10.73
CA ARG A 223 5.04 -22.38 -9.67
C ARG A 223 3.65 -22.02 -10.16
N LEU A 224 3.47 -20.85 -10.77
CA LEU A 224 2.20 -20.40 -11.33
C LEU A 224 1.70 -21.34 -12.45
N GLU A 225 2.59 -21.76 -13.34
CA GLU A 225 2.27 -22.71 -14.41
C GLU A 225 1.88 -24.10 -13.86
N SER A 226 2.53 -24.57 -12.78
CA SER A 226 2.16 -25.82 -12.10
C SER A 226 0.78 -25.73 -11.42
N LEU A 227 0.32 -24.53 -11.09
CA LEU A 227 -1.03 -24.26 -10.58
C LEU A 227 -2.08 -24.09 -11.70
N GLY A 228 -1.67 -24.23 -12.96
CA GLY A 228 -2.56 -24.17 -14.13
C GLY A 228 -2.73 -22.79 -14.76
N PHE A 229 -1.97 -21.77 -14.32
CA PHE A 229 -2.06 -20.44 -14.91
C PHE A 229 -1.21 -20.31 -16.17
N GLN A 230 -1.72 -19.56 -17.15
CA GLN A 230 -0.92 -19.12 -18.30
C GLN A 230 -0.07 -17.92 -17.89
N CYS A 231 1.25 -18.04 -18.03
CA CYS A 231 2.19 -16.97 -17.67
C CYS A 231 2.80 -16.31 -18.89
N GLU A 232 2.73 -14.99 -18.96
CA GLU A 232 3.43 -14.19 -19.97
C GLU A 232 4.33 -13.15 -19.30
N ARG A 233 5.46 -12.82 -19.94
CA ARG A 233 6.36 -11.76 -19.46
C ARG A 233 6.15 -10.51 -20.29
N ARG A 234 6.09 -9.37 -19.60
CA ARG A 234 5.95 -8.07 -20.26
C ARG A 234 6.91 -7.06 -19.66
N MET A 235 7.72 -6.47 -20.56
CA MET A 235 8.62 -5.38 -20.14
C MET A 235 7.83 -4.13 -19.79
N LEU A 236 8.21 -3.50 -18.69
CA LEU A 236 7.71 -2.21 -18.25
C LEU A 236 8.81 -1.18 -18.49
N SER A 237 8.70 -0.40 -19.56
CA SER A 237 9.74 0.52 -19.96
C SER A 237 9.97 1.64 -18.95
N GLN A 238 11.19 2.12 -18.86
CA GLN A 238 11.54 3.23 -17.99
C GLN A 238 10.74 4.49 -18.32
N ALA A 239 10.49 4.76 -19.60
CA ALA A 239 9.67 5.88 -20.04
C ALA A 239 8.20 5.78 -19.56
N PHE A 240 7.63 4.56 -19.56
CA PHE A 240 6.28 4.34 -19.07
C PHE A 240 6.20 4.52 -17.55
N MET A 241 7.17 3.98 -16.82
CA MET A 241 7.25 4.15 -15.36
C MET A 241 7.44 5.61 -14.96
N ALA A 242 8.27 6.35 -15.69
CA ALA A 242 8.47 7.79 -15.47
C ALA A 242 7.17 8.58 -15.71
N ARG A 243 6.41 8.25 -16.77
CA ARG A 243 5.11 8.86 -17.06
C ARG A 243 4.10 8.59 -15.93
N ALA A 244 4.02 7.36 -15.43
CA ALA A 244 3.14 7.00 -14.32
C ALA A 244 3.53 7.74 -13.03
N SER A 245 4.81 7.78 -12.71
CA SER A 245 5.36 8.50 -11.56
C SER A 245 5.06 10.00 -11.61
N GLU A 246 5.29 10.63 -12.75
CA GLU A 246 5.05 12.06 -12.95
C GLU A 246 3.56 12.41 -12.83
N ALA A 247 2.71 11.66 -13.55
CA ALA A 247 1.26 11.88 -13.48
C ALA A 247 0.75 11.75 -12.05
N PHE A 248 1.12 10.67 -11.35
CA PHE A 248 0.71 10.45 -9.97
C PHE A 248 1.19 11.57 -9.05
N ARG A 249 2.46 11.97 -9.15
CA ARG A 249 3.06 13.01 -8.28
C ARG A 249 2.34 14.34 -8.43
N ILE A 250 2.03 14.78 -9.66
CA ILE A 250 1.34 16.05 -9.90
C ILE A 250 -0.10 15.98 -9.40
N LEU A 251 -0.85 14.94 -9.75
CA LEU A 251 -2.24 14.78 -9.31
C LEU A 251 -2.34 14.68 -7.78
N GLN A 252 -1.45 13.93 -7.14
CA GLN A 252 -1.35 13.88 -5.68
C GLN A 252 -1.04 15.26 -5.09
N GLY A 253 -0.12 16.03 -5.69
CA GLY A 253 0.23 17.36 -5.24
C GLY A 253 -0.93 18.35 -5.31
N CYS A 254 -1.74 18.28 -6.37
CA CYS A 254 -2.96 19.08 -6.51
C CYS A 254 -3.99 18.73 -5.43
N GLU A 255 -4.19 17.44 -5.13
CA GLU A 255 -5.07 16.98 -4.06
C GLU A 255 -4.58 17.47 -2.69
N ILE A 256 -3.27 17.35 -2.40
CA ILE A 256 -2.66 17.82 -1.15
C ILE A 256 -2.84 19.32 -0.98
N ARG A 257 -2.63 20.12 -2.03
CA ARG A 257 -2.90 21.55 -2.03
C ARG A 257 -4.33 21.86 -1.58
N ARG A 258 -5.32 21.17 -2.14
CA ARG A 258 -6.73 21.32 -1.78
C ARG A 258 -7.03 20.88 -0.34
N THR A 259 -6.47 19.75 0.05
CA THR A 259 -6.67 19.16 1.38
C THR A 259 -6.17 20.07 2.50
N HIS A 260 -5.03 20.72 2.29
CA HIS A 260 -4.38 21.55 3.30
C HIS A 260 -4.52 23.07 3.08
N GLN A 261 -5.35 23.51 2.12
CA GLN A 261 -5.51 24.92 1.75
C GLN A 261 -5.83 25.85 2.92
N ALA A 262 -6.51 25.36 3.95
CA ALA A 262 -6.95 26.17 5.09
C ALA A 262 -5.78 26.81 5.86
N TRP A 263 -4.59 26.19 5.85
CA TRP A 263 -3.39 26.71 6.49
C TRP A 263 -2.26 26.99 5.49
N LEU A 264 -2.20 26.28 4.36
CA LEU A 264 -1.23 26.57 3.29
C LEU A 264 -1.39 28.00 2.72
N ASN A 265 -2.61 28.52 2.68
CA ASN A 265 -2.89 29.87 2.19
C ASN A 265 -2.57 30.98 3.21
N THR A 266 -2.08 30.64 4.40
CA THR A 266 -1.60 31.64 5.38
C THR A 266 -0.09 31.84 5.23
N PRO A 267 0.49 32.98 5.71
CA PRO A 267 1.92 33.14 5.71
C PRO A 267 2.63 32.00 6.46
N GLU A 268 3.78 31.54 5.97
CA GLU A 268 4.54 30.48 6.64
C GLU A 268 5.04 30.91 8.02
N GLN A 269 5.33 32.21 8.21
CA GLN A 269 5.85 32.77 9.45
C GLN A 269 5.07 34.02 9.84
N GLY A 270 5.15 34.34 11.12
CA GLY A 270 4.49 35.54 11.68
C GLY A 270 3.18 35.20 12.41
N PRO A 271 2.52 36.24 12.98
CA PRO A 271 1.36 36.05 13.87
C PRO A 271 0.12 35.46 13.16
N GLU A 272 0.03 35.58 11.84
CA GLU A 272 -1.06 35.05 11.04
C GLU A 272 -0.78 33.64 10.53
N SER A 273 0.40 33.09 10.80
CA SER A 273 0.77 31.74 10.38
C SER A 273 -0.08 30.69 11.07
N ARG A 274 -0.59 29.75 10.27
CA ARG A 274 -1.25 28.53 10.75
C ARG A 274 -0.45 27.27 10.40
N TRP A 275 0.77 27.46 9.88
CA TRP A 275 1.64 26.35 9.54
C TRP A 275 2.17 25.70 10.83
N PRO A 276 2.06 24.36 10.96
CA PRO A 276 2.78 23.66 12.02
C PRO A 276 4.28 23.72 11.73
N ARG A 277 5.09 23.47 12.73
CA ARG A 277 6.54 23.27 12.51
C ARG A 277 6.75 21.96 11.76
N LEU A 278 7.11 22.08 10.49
CA LEU A 278 7.28 20.95 9.59
C LEU A 278 8.76 20.57 9.45
N ASN A 279 8.99 19.31 9.16
CA ASN A 279 10.26 18.82 8.66
C ASN A 279 10.59 19.55 7.34
N PRO A 280 11.83 20.02 7.13
CA PRO A 280 12.22 20.77 5.92
C PRO A 280 11.82 20.10 4.61
N ASP A 281 11.97 18.77 4.52
CA ASP A 281 11.59 17.99 3.33
C ASP A 281 10.09 18.04 3.05
N ILE A 282 9.26 17.99 4.09
CA ILE A 282 7.80 18.05 3.97
C ILE A 282 7.36 19.45 3.62
N ALA A 283 7.94 20.47 4.28
CA ALA A 283 7.69 21.87 3.94
C ALA A 283 8.03 22.17 2.47
N ALA A 284 9.18 21.70 1.97
CA ALA A 284 9.57 21.87 0.57
C ALA A 284 8.57 21.21 -0.40
N ARG A 285 8.10 20.00 -0.09
CA ARG A 285 7.08 19.30 -0.91
C ARG A 285 5.75 20.04 -0.92
N LEU A 286 5.31 20.57 0.21
CA LEU A 286 4.06 21.34 0.29
C LEU A 286 4.17 22.66 -0.48
N LYS A 287 5.30 23.36 -0.38
CA LYS A 287 5.58 24.55 -1.20
C LYS A 287 5.51 24.22 -2.69
N TRP A 288 6.11 23.11 -3.10
CA TRP A 288 6.00 22.64 -4.47
C TRP A 288 4.52 22.36 -4.86
N CYS A 289 3.72 21.75 -4.00
CA CYS A 289 2.28 21.54 -4.28
C CYS A 289 1.56 22.87 -4.56
N MET A 290 1.95 23.95 -3.89
CA MET A 290 1.36 25.29 -4.08
C MET A 290 1.73 25.91 -5.45
N THR A 291 2.81 25.49 -6.10
CA THR A 291 3.20 25.98 -7.43
C THR A 291 2.44 25.30 -8.57
N LEU A 292 1.72 24.21 -8.30
CA LEU A 292 0.99 23.48 -9.31
C LEU A 292 -0.23 24.27 -9.81
N SER A 293 -0.38 24.35 -11.13
CA SER A 293 -1.48 25.00 -11.81
C SER A 293 -2.54 24.00 -12.30
N ASP A 294 -3.67 24.50 -12.74
CA ASP A 294 -4.72 23.69 -13.37
C ASP A 294 -4.24 23.11 -14.72
N SER A 295 -3.34 23.81 -15.43
CA SER A 295 -2.72 23.28 -16.65
C SER A 295 -1.78 22.11 -16.36
N ASP A 296 -1.04 22.14 -15.24
CA ASP A 296 -0.21 21.01 -14.80
C ASP A 296 -1.10 19.79 -14.48
N GLU A 297 -2.21 20.04 -13.80
CA GLU A 297 -3.18 18.97 -13.48
C GLU A 297 -3.77 18.34 -14.73
N GLN A 298 -4.20 19.15 -15.70
CA GLN A 298 -4.74 18.65 -16.98
C GLN A 298 -3.72 17.85 -17.77
N ALA A 299 -2.47 18.31 -17.84
CA ALA A 299 -1.38 17.59 -18.49
C ALA A 299 -1.07 16.25 -17.79
N ALA A 300 -1.10 16.25 -16.46
CA ALA A 300 -0.92 15.03 -15.67
C ALA A 300 -2.08 14.04 -15.86
N GLU A 301 -3.32 14.54 -15.96
CA GLU A 301 -4.50 13.71 -16.24
C GLU A 301 -4.40 13.00 -17.58
N ALA A 302 -3.98 13.70 -18.64
CA ALA A 302 -3.76 13.09 -19.95
C ALA A 302 -2.71 11.96 -19.93
N LYS A 303 -1.64 12.14 -19.12
CA LYS A 303 -0.64 11.09 -18.88
C LYS A 303 -1.23 9.92 -18.10
N ALA A 304 -2.04 10.20 -17.07
CA ALA A 304 -2.72 9.20 -16.26
C ALA A 304 -3.71 8.38 -17.10
N ASP A 305 -4.45 9.00 -18.00
CA ASP A 305 -5.36 8.30 -18.92
C ASP A 305 -4.65 7.35 -19.87
N THR A 306 -3.44 7.68 -20.30
CA THR A 306 -2.61 6.77 -21.08
C THR A 306 -2.23 5.53 -20.25
N VAL A 307 -1.87 5.72 -18.98
CA VAL A 307 -1.55 4.62 -18.06
C VAL A 307 -2.79 3.77 -17.77
N ARG A 308 -3.95 4.38 -17.52
CA ARG A 308 -5.22 3.68 -17.26
C ARG A 308 -5.68 2.85 -18.45
N ARG A 309 -5.58 3.38 -19.68
CA ARG A 309 -5.92 2.64 -20.89
C ARG A 309 -5.02 1.44 -21.07
N TRP A 310 -3.71 1.62 -20.96
CA TRP A 310 -2.76 0.50 -21.02
C TRP A 310 -3.09 -0.56 -19.97
N TYR A 311 -3.29 -0.16 -18.71
CA TYR A 311 -3.60 -1.05 -17.59
C TYR A 311 -4.81 -1.93 -17.88
N ARG A 312 -5.92 -1.31 -18.30
CA ARG A 312 -7.17 -2.03 -18.61
C ARG A 312 -7.00 -2.96 -19.82
N GLN A 313 -6.33 -2.52 -20.87
CA GLN A 313 -6.07 -3.33 -22.05
C GLN A 313 -5.24 -4.57 -21.75
N GLN A 314 -4.29 -4.49 -20.82
CA GLN A 314 -3.49 -5.65 -20.44
C GLN A 314 -4.30 -6.66 -19.61
N LEU A 315 -5.14 -6.20 -18.70
CA LEU A 315 -5.86 -7.06 -17.74
C LEU A 315 -7.23 -7.52 -18.24
N ALA A 316 -7.84 -6.81 -19.18
CA ALA A 316 -9.10 -7.23 -19.78
C ALA A 316 -8.90 -8.52 -20.61
N ALA A 317 -9.99 -9.29 -20.75
CA ALA A 317 -10.03 -10.43 -21.65
C ALA A 317 -9.64 -10.01 -23.07
N SER A 318 -8.68 -10.68 -23.66
CA SER A 318 -8.45 -10.56 -25.10
C SER A 318 -9.65 -11.20 -25.82
N HIS A 319 -10.50 -10.41 -26.44
CA HIS A 319 -11.37 -10.91 -27.50
C HIS A 319 -10.49 -11.19 -28.73
N GLU A 320 -9.77 -12.29 -28.74
CA GLU A 320 -9.34 -12.92 -29.97
C GLU A 320 -10.41 -13.89 -30.45
N GLY A 321 -11.54 -13.32 -30.87
CA GLY A 321 -12.47 -13.97 -31.77
C GLY A 321 -12.06 -13.59 -33.18
N GLY A 322 -11.19 -14.36 -33.80
CA GLY A 322 -11.07 -14.34 -35.23
C GLY A 322 -12.43 -14.62 -35.84
N GLU A 323 -13.01 -13.67 -36.57
CA GLU A 323 -14.10 -13.93 -37.53
C GLU A 323 -13.60 -14.94 -38.56
N THR A 324 -13.78 -16.23 -38.31
CA THR A 324 -13.97 -17.19 -39.39
C THR A 324 -15.46 -17.19 -39.68
N ALA A 325 -15.85 -16.46 -40.70
CA ALA A 325 -17.15 -16.59 -41.31
C ALA A 325 -17.36 -18.05 -41.69
N CYS A 326 -18.17 -18.81 -40.97
CA CYS A 326 -18.81 -20.00 -41.43
C CYS A 326 -20.19 -19.60 -41.94
N GLU A 327 -20.32 -19.54 -43.26
CA GLU A 327 -21.59 -19.66 -43.96
C GLU A 327 -22.17 -21.02 -43.62
N ASP A 328 -23.08 -21.11 -42.67
CA ASP A 328 -24.22 -22.04 -42.66
C ASP A 328 -25.09 -21.75 -41.45
N GLY A 329 -26.34 -21.36 -41.73
CA GLY A 329 -27.32 -21.05 -40.71
C GLY A 329 -27.81 -22.31 -39.94
N SER A 330 -27.37 -22.44 -38.72
CA SER A 330 -28.11 -23.19 -37.70
C SER A 330 -27.80 -22.57 -36.33
N ALA A 331 -28.81 -21.89 -35.76
CA ALA A 331 -28.79 -21.41 -34.41
C ALA A 331 -28.80 -22.60 -33.43
N ALA A 332 -27.67 -22.96 -32.84
CA ALA A 332 -27.60 -23.80 -31.67
C ALA A 332 -27.17 -22.91 -30.49
N ALA A 333 -28.14 -22.64 -29.59
CA ALA A 333 -27.92 -21.99 -28.34
C ALA A 333 -27.00 -22.85 -27.47
N HIS A 334 -25.72 -22.48 -27.40
CA HIS A 334 -24.81 -22.98 -26.37
C HIS A 334 -24.54 -21.85 -25.39
N THR A 335 -25.31 -21.84 -24.30
CA THR A 335 -24.95 -21.16 -23.04
C THR A 335 -23.70 -21.84 -22.46
N GLN A 336 -22.54 -21.54 -23.01
CA GLN A 336 -21.28 -21.72 -22.30
C GLN A 336 -20.99 -20.43 -21.53
N ALA A 337 -20.90 -20.55 -20.19
CA ALA A 337 -20.46 -19.49 -19.32
C ALA A 337 -19.12 -18.95 -19.87
N GLU A 338 -19.11 -17.69 -20.33
CA GLU A 338 -17.92 -16.95 -20.72
C GLU A 338 -17.00 -16.89 -19.51
N ALA A 339 -15.98 -17.72 -19.48
CA ALA A 339 -14.85 -17.59 -18.60
C ALA A 339 -14.13 -16.31 -19.06
N THR A 340 -14.43 -15.19 -18.40
CA THR A 340 -13.72 -13.93 -18.64
C THR A 340 -12.25 -14.17 -18.33
N SER A 341 -11.39 -14.11 -19.33
CA SER A 341 -9.95 -14.33 -19.24
C SER A 341 -9.22 -13.14 -18.62
N GLU A 342 -9.70 -12.65 -17.48
CA GLU A 342 -9.05 -11.58 -16.75
C GLU A 342 -7.64 -12.00 -16.33
N ALA A 343 -6.70 -11.05 -16.36
CA ALA A 343 -5.33 -11.27 -15.94
C ALA A 343 -5.03 -10.58 -14.61
N VAL A 344 -3.98 -11.05 -13.94
CA VAL A 344 -3.38 -10.39 -12.78
C VAL A 344 -1.92 -10.07 -13.11
N PHE A 345 -1.48 -8.88 -12.77
CA PHE A 345 -0.07 -8.53 -12.80
C PHE A 345 0.67 -9.08 -11.59
N VAL A 346 1.85 -9.60 -11.86
CA VAL A 346 2.88 -9.87 -10.85
C VAL A 346 4.05 -8.94 -11.12
N LEU A 347 4.45 -8.17 -10.11
CA LEU A 347 5.51 -7.18 -10.23
C LEU A 347 6.28 -7.03 -8.92
N PRO A 348 7.53 -6.50 -8.94
CA PRO A 348 8.21 -6.19 -7.69
C PRO A 348 7.43 -5.09 -6.96
N THR A 349 7.22 -5.25 -5.67
CA THR A 349 6.55 -4.21 -4.84
C THR A 349 7.38 -2.93 -4.80
N THR A 350 8.69 -3.09 -4.70
CA THR A 350 9.69 -2.02 -4.66
C THR A 350 10.84 -2.35 -5.63
N PRO A 351 11.67 -1.38 -6.05
CA PRO A 351 12.78 -1.64 -6.97
C PRO A 351 13.85 -2.62 -6.46
N GLY A 352 13.76 -3.02 -5.23
CA GLY A 352 14.66 -3.92 -4.52
C GLY A 352 14.58 -3.70 -3.03
N ALA A 353 15.61 -4.14 -2.30
CA ALA A 353 15.74 -3.87 -0.88
C ALA A 353 15.72 -2.36 -0.59
N SER A 354 15.27 -2.00 0.63
CA SER A 354 15.20 -0.61 1.06
C SER A 354 16.57 0.09 1.01
N PRO A 355 16.62 1.40 0.74
CA PRO A 355 17.85 2.18 0.84
C PRO A 355 18.48 2.12 2.23
N LEU A 356 19.80 2.31 2.29
CA LEU A 356 20.52 2.42 3.56
C LEU A 356 20.11 3.70 4.31
N LEU A 357 20.11 3.64 5.63
CA LEU A 357 20.07 4.84 6.47
C LEU A 357 21.27 5.73 6.12
N GLY A 358 21.03 7.01 5.89
CA GLY A 358 22.09 7.95 5.50
C GLY A 358 22.54 7.88 4.04
N ALA A 359 21.80 7.19 3.17
CA ALA A 359 22.06 7.26 1.72
C ALA A 359 22.00 8.72 1.23
N SER A 360 22.85 9.06 0.23
CA SER A 360 22.89 10.41 -0.35
C SER A 360 21.55 10.81 -0.97
N LEU A 361 21.30 12.11 -1.07
CA LEU A 361 20.09 12.65 -1.71
C LEU A 361 19.93 12.13 -3.13
N GLU A 362 21.01 12.08 -3.91
CA GLU A 362 21.01 11.58 -5.29
C GLU A 362 20.54 10.12 -5.35
N VAL A 363 21.08 9.25 -4.48
CA VAL A 363 20.67 7.84 -4.40
C VAL A 363 19.19 7.73 -4.01
N MET A 364 18.75 8.55 -3.05
CA MET A 364 17.37 8.57 -2.60
C MET A 364 16.39 9.05 -3.68
N GLU A 365 16.75 10.08 -4.45
CA GLU A 365 15.93 10.58 -5.54
C GLU A 365 15.84 9.57 -6.68
N ALA A 366 16.96 9.01 -7.12
CA ALA A 366 16.99 7.98 -8.15
C ALA A 366 16.17 6.73 -7.75
N TYR A 367 16.25 6.34 -6.48
CA TYR A 367 15.45 5.22 -5.95
C TYR A 367 13.96 5.58 -5.91
N ARG A 368 13.61 6.78 -5.43
CA ARG A 368 12.24 7.27 -5.35
C ARG A 368 11.54 7.32 -6.71
N HIS A 369 12.23 7.77 -7.77
CA HIS A 369 11.67 7.77 -9.12
C HIS A 369 11.27 6.38 -9.58
N ARG A 370 12.14 5.39 -9.37
CA ARG A 370 11.85 3.99 -9.71
C ARG A 370 10.72 3.41 -8.85
N LEU A 371 10.74 3.71 -7.55
CA LEU A 371 9.71 3.28 -6.60
C LEU A 371 8.33 3.80 -7.00
N MET A 372 8.23 5.11 -7.26
CA MET A 372 6.96 5.73 -7.66
C MET A 372 6.46 5.22 -9.01
N GLY A 373 7.35 4.87 -9.93
CA GLY A 373 6.97 4.25 -11.21
C GLY A 373 6.24 2.91 -11.06
N LEU A 374 6.55 2.16 -9.99
CA LEU A 374 5.88 0.89 -9.66
C LEU A 374 4.60 1.12 -8.87
N THR A 375 4.68 1.91 -7.79
CA THR A 375 3.57 2.06 -6.85
C THR A 375 2.43 2.93 -7.38
N ALA A 376 2.71 3.86 -8.31
CA ALA A 376 1.72 4.72 -8.94
C ALA A 376 0.67 3.96 -9.74
N LEU A 377 1.00 2.79 -10.28
CA LEU A 377 0.08 2.01 -11.13
C LEU A 377 -1.23 1.68 -10.41
N ALA A 378 -1.16 1.19 -9.18
CA ALA A 378 -2.36 0.89 -8.39
C ALA A 378 -3.13 2.18 -8.05
N GLY A 379 -2.44 3.25 -7.64
CA GLY A 379 -3.08 4.53 -7.32
C GLY A 379 -3.84 5.13 -8.50
N LEU A 380 -3.21 5.25 -9.65
CA LEU A 380 -3.81 5.82 -10.86
C LEU A 380 -5.03 5.03 -11.36
N ASN A 381 -5.08 3.73 -11.10
CA ASN A 381 -6.14 2.84 -11.53
C ASN A 381 -7.18 2.51 -10.45
N GLY A 382 -7.01 3.02 -9.22
CA GLY A 382 -7.85 2.64 -8.08
C GLY A 382 -7.80 1.14 -7.77
N ALA A 383 -6.72 0.48 -8.15
CA ALA A 383 -6.58 -0.97 -8.16
C ALA A 383 -6.16 -1.54 -6.80
N PRO A 384 -6.59 -2.76 -6.47
CA PRO A 384 -6.05 -3.51 -5.35
C PRO A 384 -4.65 -4.02 -5.67
N GLN A 385 -3.77 -3.98 -4.67
CA GLN A 385 -2.42 -4.55 -4.77
C GLN A 385 -2.03 -5.20 -3.45
N LEU A 386 -1.73 -6.49 -3.51
CA LEU A 386 -1.28 -7.31 -2.41
C LEU A 386 0.24 -7.50 -2.50
N SER A 387 0.98 -7.02 -1.51
CA SER A 387 2.42 -7.26 -1.36
C SER A 387 2.65 -8.55 -0.57
N LEU A 388 3.41 -9.46 -1.13
CA LEU A 388 3.84 -10.71 -0.51
C LEU A 388 5.32 -10.59 -0.14
N PRO A 389 5.75 -10.98 1.07
CA PRO A 389 7.16 -11.09 1.38
C PRO A 389 7.74 -12.22 0.54
N TRP A 390 8.76 -11.92 -0.25
CA TRP A 390 9.42 -12.94 -1.02
C TRP A 390 10.73 -13.34 -0.34
N LEU A 391 10.79 -14.57 0.10
CA LEU A 391 12.02 -15.22 0.55
C LEU A 391 12.39 -16.27 -0.51
N THR A 392 13.59 -16.21 -1.04
CA THR A 392 14.14 -17.35 -1.78
C THR A 392 14.35 -18.51 -0.81
N ASP A 393 14.18 -19.74 -1.25
CA ASP A 393 14.44 -20.93 -0.43
C ASP A 393 15.82 -20.89 0.23
N ASP A 394 16.79 -20.28 -0.44
CA ASP A 394 18.14 -20.06 0.07
C ASP A 394 18.18 -19.06 1.24
N ALA A 395 17.36 -18.02 1.21
CA ALA A 395 17.32 -17.04 2.31
C ALA A 395 16.70 -17.62 3.59
N ALA A 396 15.73 -18.53 3.46
CA ALA A 396 15.13 -19.22 4.61
C ALA A 396 16.10 -20.16 5.33
N ARG A 397 17.20 -20.56 4.66
CA ARG A 397 18.24 -21.45 5.21
C ARG A 397 19.42 -20.72 5.84
N LEU A 398 19.49 -19.38 5.66
CA LEU A 398 20.57 -18.58 6.22
C LEU A 398 20.23 -18.14 7.65
N PRO A 399 21.25 -18.00 8.54
CA PRO A 399 21.07 -17.32 9.81
C PRO A 399 20.48 -15.92 9.57
N GLU A 400 19.64 -15.45 10.49
CA GLU A 400 18.91 -14.17 10.35
C GLU A 400 19.86 -12.98 10.07
N GLU A 401 21.07 -13.02 10.66
CA GLU A 401 22.12 -12.01 10.47
C GLU A 401 22.73 -12.02 9.05
N ALA A 402 22.68 -13.15 8.35
CA ALA A 402 23.23 -13.35 7.01
C ALA A 402 22.14 -13.31 5.92
N ALA A 403 20.87 -13.27 6.31
CA ALA A 403 19.77 -13.22 5.36
C ALA A 403 19.77 -11.89 4.56
N PRO A 404 19.53 -11.93 3.24
CA PRO A 404 19.42 -10.71 2.47
C PRO A 404 18.25 -9.88 2.99
N PRO A 405 18.34 -8.52 2.90
CA PRO A 405 17.25 -7.66 3.32
C PRO A 405 15.97 -8.01 2.55
N PRO A 406 14.80 -8.03 3.21
CA PRO A 406 13.56 -8.42 2.58
C PRO A 406 13.15 -7.44 1.49
N TRP A 407 12.42 -7.93 0.53
CA TRP A 407 11.64 -7.14 -0.42
C TRP A 407 10.46 -7.97 -0.95
N GLY A 408 9.43 -7.30 -1.44
CA GLY A 408 8.17 -7.94 -1.77
C GLY A 408 7.95 -8.09 -3.27
N VAL A 409 7.13 -9.07 -3.60
CA VAL A 409 6.47 -9.21 -4.90
C VAL A 409 4.99 -8.92 -4.71
N SER A 410 4.40 -8.23 -5.65
CA SER A 410 2.98 -7.85 -5.60
C SER A 410 2.16 -8.59 -6.63
N LEU A 411 0.94 -8.93 -6.22
CA LEU A 411 -0.18 -9.25 -7.08
C LEU A 411 -1.03 -7.97 -7.25
N MET A 412 -1.39 -7.60 -8.47
CA MET A 412 -2.19 -6.40 -8.74
C MET A 412 -3.25 -6.72 -9.80
N GLY A 413 -4.53 -6.48 -9.46
CA GLY A 413 -5.69 -6.83 -10.27
C GLY A 413 -6.53 -5.64 -10.71
N LEU A 414 -7.61 -5.89 -11.40
CA LEU A 414 -8.62 -4.87 -11.69
C LEU A 414 -9.32 -4.41 -10.40
N PRO A 415 -9.84 -3.17 -10.34
CA PRO A 415 -10.68 -2.73 -9.23
C PRO A 415 -11.82 -3.72 -8.95
N GLY A 416 -12.06 -4.02 -7.66
CA GLY A 416 -13.07 -4.97 -7.21
C GLY A 416 -12.62 -6.44 -7.23
N ARG A 417 -11.33 -6.72 -7.46
CA ARG A 417 -10.79 -8.10 -7.48
C ARG A 417 -9.88 -8.42 -6.28
N ASP A 418 -10.13 -7.79 -5.16
CA ASP A 418 -9.34 -7.97 -3.93
C ASP A 418 -9.31 -9.43 -3.48
N GLU A 419 -10.47 -10.10 -3.46
CA GLU A 419 -10.61 -11.51 -3.05
C GLU A 419 -9.87 -12.47 -4.00
N SER A 420 -9.84 -12.13 -5.28
CA SER A 420 -9.10 -12.91 -6.28
C SER A 420 -7.59 -12.87 -6.03
N LEU A 421 -7.05 -11.72 -5.59
CA LEU A 421 -5.65 -11.60 -5.21
C LEU A 421 -5.33 -12.42 -3.95
N LEU A 422 -6.21 -12.42 -2.96
CA LEU A 422 -6.06 -13.23 -1.74
C LEU A 422 -6.11 -14.72 -2.04
N ALA A 423 -7.05 -15.15 -2.89
CA ALA A 423 -7.15 -16.55 -3.31
C ALA A 423 -5.91 -17.01 -4.08
N LEU A 424 -5.41 -16.18 -5.02
CA LEU A 424 -4.17 -16.47 -5.75
C LEU A 424 -2.96 -16.55 -4.82
N ALA A 425 -2.88 -15.65 -3.84
CA ALA A 425 -1.80 -15.65 -2.86
C ALA A 425 -1.79 -16.94 -2.01
N ARG A 426 -2.95 -17.42 -1.57
CA ARG A 426 -3.07 -18.71 -0.86
C ARG A 426 -2.52 -19.87 -1.69
N MET A 427 -2.87 -19.94 -2.98
CA MET A 427 -2.36 -21.00 -3.87
C MET A 427 -0.84 -20.93 -4.08
N LEU A 428 -0.24 -19.77 -3.91
CA LEU A 428 1.22 -19.59 -4.00
C LEU A 428 1.95 -20.05 -2.73
N GLU A 429 1.28 -20.02 -1.57
CA GLU A 429 1.86 -20.50 -0.29
C GLU A 429 1.77 -22.01 -0.14
N ASP A 430 0.68 -22.63 -0.61
CA ASP A 430 0.47 -24.09 -0.60
C ASP A 430 1.45 -24.82 -1.56
#